data_2d471b54a5c9a72d40d388b6aa5cd0d2
#
_entry.id   2d471b54a5c9a72d40d388b6aa5cd0d2
#
_cell.length_a   1.000
_cell.length_b   1.000
_cell.length_c   1.000
_cell.angle_alpha   90.00
_cell.angle_beta   90.00
_cell.angle_gamma   90.00
#
_symmetry.space_group_name_H-M   'P 1'
#
loop_
_entity.id
_entity.type
_entity.pdbx_description
1 polymer ?
#
loop_
_entity_poly.entity_id
_entity_poly.type
_entity_poly.pdbx_seq_one_letter_code
_entity_poly.pdbx_strand_id
1 'polypeptide(L)'
;MVDVGAGAGFPGIVTKIFKPELELTLMEPTGKRVEFLKYACGQLGLTGVEFAKERAEEAARKAWREQFDLASARAVAALPMLAEYCLPLVKVGGNFLAMKGASGEEELAAARGAIKKLGGEYKETRTSIFRAAIPALSSSAKDFANSDCLPQKRRKIAKSPLK
;
A
#
# COMPACT_ATOMS: atom_id res chain seq x y z
N MET A 1 -4.92 -4.31 -8.39
CA MET A 1 -4.25 -4.29 -7.05
C MET A 1 -2.88 -3.67 -7.19
N VAL A 2 -2.40 -2.93 -6.18
CA VAL A 2 -1.00 -2.51 -6.08
C VAL A 2 -0.33 -3.10 -4.83
N ASP A 3 0.90 -3.61 -4.98
CA ASP A 3 1.77 -4.02 -3.86
C ASP A 3 2.87 -2.99 -3.68
N VAL A 4 2.79 -2.23 -2.58
CA VAL A 4 3.66 -1.07 -2.31
C VAL A 4 4.91 -1.52 -1.55
N GLY A 5 6.08 -1.20 -2.12
CA GLY A 5 7.36 -1.68 -1.61
C GLY A 5 7.50 -3.19 -1.82
N ALA A 6 7.16 -3.67 -3.01
CA ALA A 6 7.04 -5.09 -3.34
C ALA A 6 8.28 -5.94 -2.99
N GLY A 7 9.47 -5.35 -2.95
CA GLY A 7 10.70 -6.01 -2.52
C GLY A 7 11.00 -7.27 -3.33
N ALA A 8 10.83 -8.45 -2.70
CA ALA A 8 10.96 -9.76 -3.33
C ALA A 8 9.63 -10.31 -3.91
N GLY A 9 8.59 -9.48 -4.00
CA GLY A 9 7.30 -9.86 -4.58
C GLY A 9 6.27 -10.40 -3.58
N PHE A 10 6.43 -10.14 -2.28
CA PHE A 10 5.50 -10.59 -1.24
C PHE A 10 4.75 -9.41 -0.59
N PRO A 11 3.39 -9.40 -0.62
CA PRO A 11 2.51 -10.51 -0.97
C PRO A 11 2.10 -10.55 -2.46
N GLY A 12 2.45 -9.55 -3.30
CA GLY A 12 1.89 -9.35 -4.62
C GLY A 12 1.98 -10.57 -5.54
N ILE A 13 3.19 -11.10 -5.76
CA ILE A 13 3.40 -12.26 -6.65
C ILE A 13 2.66 -13.49 -6.14
N VAL A 14 2.69 -13.73 -4.83
CA VAL A 14 1.96 -14.88 -4.24
C VAL A 14 0.47 -14.75 -4.48
N THR A 15 -0.08 -13.56 -4.26
CA THR A 15 -1.51 -13.30 -4.54
C THR A 15 -1.86 -13.52 -6.01
N LYS A 16 -0.98 -13.10 -6.93
CA LYS A 16 -1.15 -13.28 -8.38
C LYS A 16 -1.13 -14.75 -8.77
N ILE A 17 -0.27 -15.58 -8.14
CA ILE A 17 -0.24 -17.03 -8.38
C ILE A 17 -1.57 -17.68 -7.97
N PHE A 18 -2.13 -17.29 -6.81
CA PHE A 18 -3.41 -17.81 -6.34
C PHE A 18 -4.63 -17.25 -7.08
N LYS A 19 -4.48 -16.06 -7.67
CA LYS A 19 -5.52 -15.34 -8.41
C LYS A 19 -4.99 -14.87 -9.76
N PRO A 20 -4.87 -15.75 -10.74
CA PRO A 20 -4.26 -15.43 -12.05
C PRO A 20 -4.95 -14.30 -12.82
N GLU A 21 -6.24 -14.10 -12.60
CA GLU A 21 -7.02 -13.02 -13.20
C GLU A 21 -6.77 -11.63 -12.59
N LEU A 22 -6.04 -11.55 -11.46
CA LEU A 22 -5.75 -10.30 -10.78
C LEU A 22 -4.82 -9.41 -11.61
N GLU A 23 -5.24 -8.20 -11.95
CA GLU A 23 -4.33 -7.17 -12.46
C GLU A 23 -3.47 -6.64 -11.31
N LEU A 24 -2.14 -6.86 -11.40
CA LEU A 24 -1.19 -6.56 -10.34
C LEU A 24 -0.20 -5.50 -10.78
N THR A 25 -0.04 -4.45 -9.97
CA THR A 25 1.07 -3.50 -10.08
C THR A 25 2.05 -3.72 -8.93
N LEU A 26 3.30 -4.03 -9.24
CA LEU A 26 4.40 -4.13 -8.27
C LEU A 26 5.13 -2.78 -8.22
N MET A 27 4.93 -2.02 -7.14
CA MET A 27 5.54 -0.69 -6.97
C MET A 27 6.78 -0.79 -6.08
N GLU A 28 7.95 -0.57 -6.66
CA GLU A 28 9.25 -0.68 -5.98
C GLU A 28 10.22 0.37 -6.53
N PRO A 29 10.75 1.29 -5.70
CA PRO A 29 11.62 2.35 -6.19
C PRO A 29 13.03 1.89 -6.59
N THR A 30 13.48 0.71 -6.14
CA THR A 30 14.84 0.22 -6.35
C THR A 30 14.96 -0.54 -7.66
N GLY A 31 15.72 -0.01 -8.62
CA GLY A 31 15.85 -0.61 -9.96
C GLY A 31 16.25 -2.08 -9.96
N LYS A 32 17.26 -2.46 -9.16
CA LYS A 32 17.69 -3.87 -9.05
C LYS A 32 16.58 -4.81 -8.58
N ARG A 33 15.70 -4.34 -7.68
CA ARG A 33 14.54 -5.13 -7.24
C ARG A 33 13.47 -5.23 -8.30
N VAL A 34 13.23 -4.15 -9.05
CA VAL A 34 12.30 -4.17 -10.19
C VAL A 34 12.77 -5.19 -11.25
N GLU A 35 14.05 -5.23 -11.58
CA GLU A 35 14.59 -6.23 -12.52
C GLU A 35 14.43 -7.66 -11.98
N PHE A 36 14.68 -7.86 -10.70
CA PHE A 36 14.40 -9.16 -10.05
C PHE A 36 12.92 -9.54 -10.15
N LEU A 37 12.00 -8.61 -9.88
CA LEU A 37 10.55 -8.85 -9.95
C LEU A 37 10.13 -9.22 -11.38
N LYS A 38 10.64 -8.53 -12.39
CA LYS A 38 10.40 -8.86 -13.80
C LYS A 38 10.90 -10.26 -14.15
N TYR A 39 12.13 -10.59 -13.73
CA TYR A 39 12.70 -11.91 -13.93
C TYR A 39 11.84 -13.00 -13.24
N ALA A 40 11.50 -12.80 -11.97
CA ALA A 40 10.69 -13.76 -11.22
C ALA A 40 9.30 -13.98 -11.87
N CYS A 41 8.61 -12.90 -12.23
CA CYS A 41 7.32 -13.01 -12.92
C CYS A 41 7.45 -13.73 -14.28
N GLY A 42 8.52 -13.46 -15.03
CA GLY A 42 8.80 -14.15 -16.28
C GLY A 42 9.04 -15.65 -16.11
N GLN A 43 9.84 -16.03 -15.10
CA GLN A 43 10.10 -17.46 -14.79
C GLN A 43 8.83 -18.20 -14.33
N LEU A 44 7.93 -17.48 -13.66
CA LEU A 44 6.64 -18.04 -13.22
C LEU A 44 5.53 -17.97 -14.26
N GLY A 45 5.80 -17.41 -15.45
CA GLY A 45 4.82 -17.27 -16.53
C GLY A 45 3.64 -16.35 -16.17
N LEU A 46 3.83 -15.39 -15.25
CA LEU A 46 2.76 -14.51 -14.80
C LEU A 46 2.51 -13.40 -15.83
N THR A 47 1.25 -13.24 -16.23
CA THR A 47 0.77 -12.19 -17.13
C THR A 47 -0.08 -11.17 -16.34
N GLY A 48 -0.37 -9.97 -16.89
CA GLY A 48 -1.15 -8.95 -16.18
C GLY A 48 -0.42 -8.40 -14.96
N VAL A 49 0.92 -8.28 -15.02
CA VAL A 49 1.75 -7.69 -13.98
C VAL A 49 2.43 -6.44 -14.53
N GLU A 50 2.18 -5.31 -13.90
CA GLU A 50 2.82 -4.03 -14.18
C GLU A 50 3.91 -3.72 -13.16
N PHE A 51 4.98 -3.04 -13.58
CA PHE A 51 6.12 -2.72 -12.74
C PHE A 51 6.31 -1.21 -12.66
N ALA A 52 5.99 -0.61 -11.50
CA ALA A 52 6.15 0.81 -11.25
C ALA A 52 7.45 1.07 -10.49
N LYS A 53 8.47 1.58 -11.19
CA LYS A 53 9.74 2.03 -10.57
C LYS A 53 9.57 3.43 -9.99
N GLU A 54 8.69 3.56 -9.01
CA GLU A 54 8.36 4.84 -8.39
C GLU A 54 8.21 4.68 -6.87
N ARG A 55 8.28 5.79 -6.16
CA ARG A 55 7.90 5.86 -4.75
C ARG A 55 6.39 6.11 -4.64
N ALA A 56 5.74 5.43 -3.72
CA ALA A 56 4.29 5.50 -3.55
C ALA A 56 3.79 6.94 -3.32
N GLU A 57 4.49 7.71 -2.48
CA GLU A 57 4.16 9.11 -2.18
C GLU A 57 4.33 10.06 -3.37
N GLU A 58 5.19 9.70 -4.33
CA GLU A 58 5.37 10.44 -5.58
C GLU A 58 4.35 10.00 -6.63
N ALA A 59 4.14 8.70 -6.75
CA ALA A 59 3.19 8.07 -7.64
C ALA A 59 1.76 8.55 -7.37
N ALA A 60 1.36 8.57 -6.09
CA ALA A 60 0.05 9.05 -5.65
C ALA A 60 -0.21 10.55 -5.90
N ARG A 61 0.80 11.33 -6.27
CA ARG A 61 0.65 12.73 -6.68
C ARG A 61 0.47 12.91 -8.19
N LYS A 62 0.55 11.84 -8.93
CA LYS A 62 0.50 11.77 -10.39
C LYS A 62 -0.63 10.84 -10.85
N ALA A 63 -0.35 10.07 -11.91
CA ALA A 63 -1.30 9.19 -12.56
C ALA A 63 -1.84 8.04 -11.70
N TRP A 64 -1.15 7.67 -10.63
CA TRP A 64 -1.52 6.53 -9.78
C TRP A 64 -2.49 6.87 -8.64
N ARG A 65 -2.88 8.13 -8.51
CA ARG A 65 -3.87 8.53 -7.48
C ARG A 65 -5.21 7.87 -7.74
N GLU A 66 -5.76 7.22 -6.71
CA GLU A 66 -7.10 6.61 -6.75
C GLU A 66 -7.30 5.62 -7.92
N GLN A 67 -6.26 4.87 -8.28
CA GLN A 67 -6.33 3.93 -9.41
C GLN A 67 -6.59 2.48 -8.98
N PHE A 68 -6.39 2.14 -7.71
CA PHE A 68 -6.41 0.75 -7.28
C PHE A 68 -7.60 0.43 -6.37
N ASP A 69 -8.25 -0.70 -6.61
CA ASP A 69 -9.30 -1.22 -5.73
C ASP A 69 -8.71 -1.78 -4.43
N LEU A 70 -7.45 -2.23 -4.49
CA LEU A 70 -6.72 -2.80 -3.36
C LEU A 70 -5.25 -2.37 -3.39
N ALA A 71 -4.77 -1.84 -2.28
CA ALA A 71 -3.34 -1.69 -2.00
C ALA A 71 -2.90 -2.67 -0.91
N SER A 72 -1.69 -3.20 -1.02
CA SER A 72 -1.04 -3.97 0.05
C SER A 72 0.33 -3.40 0.34
N ALA A 73 0.79 -3.58 1.58
CA ALA A 73 2.16 -3.28 1.96
C ALA A 73 2.62 -4.16 3.12
N ARG A 74 3.88 -4.62 3.06
CA ARG A 74 4.52 -5.45 4.08
C ARG A 74 5.92 -4.93 4.37
N ALA A 75 6.22 -4.69 5.65
CA ALA A 75 7.56 -4.31 6.13
C ALA A 75 8.16 -3.05 5.46
N VAL A 76 7.31 -2.07 5.10
CA VAL A 76 7.72 -0.82 4.43
C VAL A 76 7.99 0.29 5.43
N ALA A 77 7.03 0.57 6.33
CA ALA A 77 7.09 1.66 7.30
C ALA A 77 6.12 1.42 8.46
N ALA A 78 6.17 2.25 9.51
CA ALA A 78 5.15 2.31 10.55
C ALA A 78 3.80 2.73 9.97
N LEU A 79 2.69 2.28 10.56
CA LEU A 79 1.35 2.42 9.98
C LEU A 79 0.91 3.86 9.71
N PRO A 80 1.21 4.89 10.55
CA PRO A 80 0.88 6.27 10.23
C PRO A 80 1.50 6.73 8.91
N MET A 81 2.77 6.42 8.69
CA MET A 81 3.50 6.74 7.48
C MET A 81 3.02 5.91 6.29
N LEU A 82 2.73 4.63 6.54
CA LEU A 82 2.25 3.71 5.53
C LEU A 82 0.87 4.10 4.99
N ALA A 83 0.00 4.63 5.86
CA ALA A 83 -1.28 5.19 5.46
C ALA A 83 -1.11 6.35 4.45
N GLU A 84 -0.13 7.24 4.69
CA GLU A 84 0.19 8.35 3.76
C GLU A 84 0.73 7.86 2.41
N TYR A 85 1.39 6.70 2.38
CA TYR A 85 1.90 6.11 1.15
C TYR A 85 0.82 5.41 0.34
N CYS A 86 -0.09 4.68 1.01
CA CYS A 86 -0.96 3.71 0.36
C CYS A 86 -2.40 4.20 0.15
N LEU A 87 -2.99 4.91 1.12
CA LEU A 87 -4.39 5.36 0.98
C LEU A 87 -4.63 6.25 -0.24
N PRO A 88 -3.74 7.19 -0.61
CA PRO A 88 -3.96 8.01 -1.80
C PRO A 88 -3.90 7.25 -3.13
N LEU A 89 -3.39 6.02 -3.16
CA LEU A 89 -3.38 5.16 -4.34
C LEU A 89 -4.71 4.43 -4.53
N VAL A 90 -5.48 4.29 -3.44
CA VAL A 90 -6.71 3.49 -3.42
C VAL A 90 -7.90 4.32 -3.88
N LYS A 91 -8.72 3.76 -4.75
CA LYS A 91 -10.01 4.33 -5.16
C LYS A 91 -10.91 4.56 -3.96
N VAL A 92 -11.82 5.51 -4.06
CA VAL A 92 -12.91 5.66 -3.10
C VAL A 92 -13.71 4.36 -3.03
N GLY A 93 -13.92 3.83 -1.82
CA GLY A 93 -14.54 2.52 -1.58
C GLY A 93 -13.60 1.32 -1.70
N GLY A 94 -12.37 1.52 -2.16
CA GLY A 94 -11.35 0.48 -2.19
C GLY A 94 -10.71 0.23 -0.81
N ASN A 95 -9.75 -0.70 -0.74
CA ASN A 95 -9.17 -1.15 0.50
C ASN A 95 -7.64 -1.07 0.52
N PHE A 96 -7.08 -0.83 1.69
CA PHE A 96 -5.66 -0.95 1.95
C PHE A 96 -5.41 -2.00 3.04
N LEU A 97 -4.57 -2.98 2.75
CA LEU A 97 -4.14 -4.04 3.67
C LEU A 97 -2.70 -3.80 4.12
N ALA A 98 -2.52 -3.47 5.39
CA ALA A 98 -1.20 -3.31 5.99
C ALA A 98 -0.78 -4.59 6.72
N MET A 99 0.22 -5.30 6.21
CA MET A 99 0.75 -6.48 6.89
C MET A 99 1.76 -6.07 7.96
N LYS A 100 1.37 -6.18 9.22
CA LYS A 100 2.14 -5.76 10.40
C LYS A 100 2.52 -6.95 11.26
N GLY A 101 3.58 -6.79 12.06
CA GLY A 101 3.98 -7.73 13.09
C GLY A 101 3.20 -7.55 14.41
N ALA A 102 3.79 -7.97 15.52
CA ALA A 102 3.17 -7.94 16.84
C ALA A 102 2.76 -6.52 17.31
N SER A 103 3.46 -5.47 16.86
CA SER A 103 3.15 -4.06 17.18
C SER A 103 1.98 -3.47 16.38
N GLY A 104 1.29 -4.26 15.56
CA GLY A 104 0.26 -3.79 14.65
C GLY A 104 -0.89 -3.02 15.32
N GLU A 105 -1.31 -3.43 16.50
CA GLU A 105 -2.39 -2.75 17.26
C GLU A 105 -1.94 -1.41 17.82
N GLU A 106 -0.73 -1.32 18.35
CA GLU A 106 -0.14 -0.06 18.85
C GLU A 106 0.05 0.94 17.69
N GLU A 107 0.56 0.45 16.56
CA GLU A 107 0.71 1.27 15.36
C GLU A 107 -0.65 1.74 14.81
N LEU A 108 -1.70 0.91 14.89
CA LEU A 108 -3.05 1.27 14.49
C LEU A 108 -3.61 2.40 15.38
N ALA A 109 -3.42 2.30 16.70
CA ALA A 109 -3.84 3.35 17.61
C ALA A 109 -3.18 4.70 17.25
N ALA A 110 -1.87 4.69 16.96
CA ALA A 110 -1.12 5.88 16.54
C ALA A 110 -1.52 6.41 15.16
N ALA A 111 -2.01 5.53 14.27
CA ALA A 111 -2.35 5.88 12.89
C ALA A 111 -3.78 6.43 12.70
N ARG A 112 -4.68 6.30 13.69
CA ARG A 112 -6.10 6.67 13.55
C ARG A 112 -6.32 8.10 13.06
N GLY A 113 -5.54 9.05 13.59
CA GLY A 113 -5.61 10.45 13.17
C GLY A 113 -5.17 10.65 11.72
N ALA A 114 -4.08 10.01 11.31
CA ALA A 114 -3.59 10.04 9.93
C ALA A 114 -4.59 9.42 8.95
N ILE A 115 -5.12 8.24 9.29
CA ILE A 115 -6.12 7.53 8.48
C ILE A 115 -7.32 8.43 8.23
N LYS A 116 -7.89 9.04 9.29
CA LYS A 116 -9.03 9.94 9.16
C LYS A 116 -8.72 11.17 8.31
N LYS A 117 -7.56 11.81 8.49
CA LYS A 117 -7.13 12.97 7.69
C LYS A 117 -6.93 12.64 6.21
N LEU A 118 -6.61 11.38 5.90
CA LEU A 118 -6.46 10.88 4.54
C LEU A 118 -7.79 10.35 3.95
N GLY A 119 -8.93 10.61 4.58
CA GLY A 119 -10.22 10.11 4.13
C GLY A 119 -10.37 8.59 4.24
N GLY A 120 -9.55 7.94 5.06
CA GLY A 120 -9.63 6.51 5.31
C GLY A 120 -10.46 6.17 6.53
N GLU A 121 -10.96 4.93 6.56
CA GLU A 121 -11.65 4.34 7.69
C GLU A 121 -11.05 2.99 8.03
N TYR A 122 -10.86 2.73 9.33
CA TYR A 122 -10.49 1.40 9.80
C TYR A 122 -11.69 0.46 9.71
N LYS A 123 -11.51 -0.72 9.14
CA LYS A 123 -12.55 -1.75 9.02
C LYS A 123 -12.36 -2.86 10.05
N GLU A 124 -11.28 -3.59 9.97
CA GLU A 124 -11.02 -4.73 10.82
C GLU A 124 -9.52 -5.02 10.94
N THR A 125 -9.13 -5.80 11.94
CA THR A 125 -7.82 -6.44 12.02
C THR A 125 -8.00 -7.95 12.01
N ARG A 126 -7.31 -8.63 11.10
CA ARG A 126 -7.22 -10.09 11.07
C ARG A 126 -5.87 -10.52 11.62
N THR A 127 -5.89 -11.35 12.64
CA THR A 127 -4.67 -11.93 13.18
C THR A 127 -4.44 -13.29 12.52
N SER A 128 -3.26 -13.44 11.89
CA SER A 128 -2.85 -14.72 11.33
C SER A 128 -2.36 -15.66 12.42
N ILE A 129 -2.33 -16.96 12.12
CA ILE A 129 -1.74 -18.02 12.98
C ILE A 129 -0.26 -17.73 13.31
N PHE A 130 0.43 -16.93 12.51
CA PHE A 130 1.81 -16.48 12.75
C PHE A 130 1.91 -15.19 13.57
N ARG A 131 0.85 -14.79 14.29
CA ARG A 131 0.77 -13.55 15.08
C ARG A 131 1.06 -12.26 14.27
N ALA A 132 0.84 -12.27 12.99
CA ALA A 132 0.88 -11.06 12.17
C ALA A 132 -0.48 -10.38 12.20
N ALA A 133 -0.54 -9.12 12.58
CA ALA A 133 -1.74 -8.29 12.48
C ALA A 133 -1.86 -7.74 11.05
N ILE A 134 -3.04 -7.87 10.46
CA ILE A 134 -3.34 -7.35 9.13
C ILE A 134 -4.51 -6.36 9.25
N PRO A 135 -4.25 -5.09 9.59
CA PRO A 135 -5.30 -4.07 9.56
C PRO A 135 -5.77 -3.81 8.14
N ALA A 136 -7.07 -3.86 7.95
CA ALA A 136 -7.74 -3.46 6.73
C ALA A 136 -8.30 -2.04 6.90
N LEU A 137 -7.92 -1.15 6.00
CA LEU A 137 -8.36 0.23 5.94
C LEU A 137 -9.12 0.44 4.63
N SER A 138 -10.22 1.17 4.64
CA SER A 138 -10.91 1.57 3.41
C SER A 138 -10.78 3.07 3.19
N SER A 139 -10.85 3.49 1.94
CA SER A 139 -10.99 4.88 1.55
C SER A 139 -12.46 5.28 1.57
N SER A 140 -12.80 6.38 2.26
CA SER A 140 -14.17 6.91 2.30
C SER A 140 -14.35 8.07 1.32
N ALA A 141 -15.58 8.23 0.80
CA ALA A 141 -15.91 9.20 -0.27
C ALA A 141 -15.80 10.68 0.14
N LYS A 142 -15.69 11.00 1.44
CA LYS A 142 -16.00 12.36 1.90
C LYS A 142 -14.88 13.37 1.77
N ASP A 143 -13.60 12.96 1.68
CA ASP A 143 -12.49 13.88 1.86
C ASP A 143 -11.45 13.93 0.73
N PHE A 144 -11.54 13.07 -0.28
CA PHE A 144 -10.56 13.05 -1.38
C PHE A 144 -10.75 14.13 -2.45
N ALA A 145 -11.91 14.78 -2.49
CA ALA A 145 -12.18 15.88 -3.43
C ALA A 145 -11.40 17.17 -3.10
N ASN A 146 -10.81 17.25 -1.90
CA ASN A 146 -10.07 18.42 -1.48
C ASN A 146 -8.58 18.26 -1.81
N SER A 147 -8.04 19.16 -2.62
CA SER A 147 -6.63 19.21 -3.04
C SER A 147 -5.63 19.27 -1.86
N ASP A 148 -6.11 19.60 -0.66
CA ASP A 148 -5.28 19.71 0.54
C ASP A 148 -4.87 18.35 1.14
N CYS A 149 -5.51 17.26 0.72
CA CYS A 149 -5.20 15.89 1.14
C CYS A 149 -4.13 15.19 0.29
N LEU A 150 -3.30 15.95 -0.43
CA LEU A 150 -2.17 15.36 -1.16
C LEU A 150 -1.15 14.75 -0.18
N PRO A 151 -0.59 13.57 -0.50
CA PRO A 151 0.45 12.97 0.33
C PRO A 151 1.62 13.96 0.47
N GLN A 152 2.15 14.04 1.68
CA GLN A 152 3.28 14.90 1.98
C GLN A 152 4.53 14.45 1.18
N LYS A 153 5.47 15.35 0.93
CA LYS A 153 6.78 14.95 0.38
C LYS A 153 7.48 14.00 1.35
N ARG A 154 8.17 12.98 0.84
CA ARG A 154 8.86 11.94 1.63
C ARG A 154 9.63 12.45 2.85
N ARG A 155 10.42 13.53 2.69
CA ARG A 155 11.20 14.09 3.81
C ARG A 155 10.31 14.59 4.94
N LYS A 156 9.12 15.08 4.63
CA LYS A 156 8.14 15.55 5.61
C LYS A 156 7.45 14.36 6.27
N ILE A 157 7.01 13.37 5.50
CA ILE A 157 6.40 12.13 6.01
C ILE A 157 7.36 11.42 6.96
N ALA A 158 8.63 11.25 6.56
CA ALA A 158 9.65 10.57 7.37
C ALA A 158 9.99 11.29 8.68
N LYS A 159 9.90 12.64 8.71
CA LYS A 159 10.21 13.45 9.90
C LYS A 159 8.99 13.69 10.79
N SER A 160 7.83 13.84 10.19
CA SER A 160 6.58 14.19 10.89
C SER A 160 5.40 13.61 10.10
N PRO A 161 5.11 12.29 10.25
CA PRO A 161 3.92 11.70 9.66
C PRO A 161 2.67 12.36 10.25
N LEU A 162 1.56 12.29 9.53
CA LEU A 162 0.26 12.75 10.00
C LEU A 162 -0.12 11.99 11.29
N LYS A 163 -0.68 12.70 12.24
CA LYS A 163 -1.18 12.15 13.51
C LYS A 163 -2.70 12.14 13.53
#